data_53f67ba14c81fb42e88029a0d28dd277
#
_entry.id   53f67ba14c81fb42e88029a0d28dd277
#
_cell.length_a   1.000
_cell.length_b   1.000
_cell.length_c   1.000
_cell.angle_alpha   90.00
_cell.angle_beta   90.00
_cell.angle_gamma   90.00
#
_symmetry.space_group_name_H-M   'P 1'
#
loop_
_entity.id
_entity.type
_entity.pdbx_description
1 polymer ?
#
loop_
_entity_poly.entity_id
_entity_poly.type
_entity_poly.pdbx_seq_one_letter_code
_entity_poly.pdbx_strand_id
1 'polypeptide(L)'
;MTARTPQALLFDLGGVLVDIDFGRAISAWAPYSSLSSAELRKSFTYDFQYERHERGEIEAAEYFDHLAKTLQLDATHEQIEHGWTAIFVGEIRQTRVLVEAMRGILPCYAFTNTNATHMAAWSRLFPGVVGAFDKIFTSHELGLRKPERAAFDRICHLTETPASSIVFFDDLPENVQAAKKAGLQAVLVRSPDDVATSLRPLVRQLRKASGETTRRAHWEGRSG
;
A
#
# COMPACT_ATOMS: atom_id res chain seq x y z
N MET A 1 8.03 23.45 14.64
CA MET A 1 6.85 22.80 15.25
C MET A 1 7.33 21.48 15.83
N THR A 2 7.17 21.25 17.12
CA THR A 2 7.49 19.95 17.76
C THR A 2 6.54 18.90 17.21
N ALA A 3 7.07 17.79 16.66
CA ALA A 3 6.28 16.67 16.22
C ALA A 3 5.40 16.19 17.39
N ARG A 4 4.09 16.06 17.16
CA ARG A 4 3.19 15.53 18.18
C ARG A 4 3.47 14.03 18.35
N THR A 5 3.20 13.53 19.54
CA THR A 5 3.26 12.09 19.83
C THR A 5 2.26 11.37 18.90
N PRO A 6 2.72 10.37 18.13
CA PRO A 6 1.84 9.59 17.26
C PRO A 6 0.74 8.89 18.05
N GLN A 7 -0.46 8.85 17.48
CA GLN A 7 -1.65 8.17 18.00
C GLN A 7 -2.14 7.05 17.07
N ALA A 8 -1.68 7.05 15.81
CA ALA A 8 -1.97 5.99 14.85
C ALA A 8 -0.81 5.83 13.85
N LEU A 9 -0.70 4.64 13.29
CA LEU A 9 0.19 4.30 12.18
C LEU A 9 -0.65 4.00 10.95
N LEU A 10 -0.21 4.50 9.80
CA LEU A 10 -0.85 4.30 8.51
C LEU A 10 0.20 3.80 7.50
N PHE A 11 -0.07 2.71 6.82
CA PHE A 11 0.89 2.09 5.90
C PHE A 11 0.29 1.95 4.50
N ASP A 12 1.08 2.17 3.46
CA ASP A 12 0.78 1.60 2.16
C ASP A 12 0.94 0.08 2.20
N LEU A 13 0.38 -0.61 1.21
CA LEU A 13 0.57 -2.06 1.03
C LEU A 13 1.62 -2.35 -0.05
N GLY A 14 1.44 -1.86 -1.27
CA GLY A 14 2.38 -2.08 -2.37
C GLY A 14 3.76 -1.48 -2.06
N GLY A 15 4.86 -2.20 -2.32
CA GLY A 15 6.21 -1.73 -2.01
C GLY A 15 6.55 -1.63 -0.52
N VAL A 16 5.56 -1.74 0.38
CA VAL A 16 5.76 -1.62 1.84
C VAL A 16 5.50 -2.96 2.55
N LEU A 17 4.37 -3.61 2.29
CA LEU A 17 3.98 -4.90 2.87
C LEU A 17 3.86 -6.02 1.85
N VAL A 18 3.61 -5.67 0.59
CA VAL A 18 3.45 -6.60 -0.53
C VAL A 18 4.37 -6.16 -1.65
N ASP A 19 5.24 -7.05 -2.08
CA ASP A 19 6.09 -6.83 -3.24
C ASP A 19 5.26 -7.00 -4.52
N ILE A 20 5.35 -6.03 -5.44
CA ILE A 20 4.60 -5.98 -6.69
C ILE A 20 5.52 -5.74 -7.88
N ASP A 21 5.24 -6.43 -9.00
CA ASP A 21 5.97 -6.30 -10.26
C ASP A 21 5.00 -6.31 -11.46
N PHE A 22 4.72 -5.13 -12.01
CA PHE A 22 3.91 -4.99 -13.23
C PHE A 22 4.56 -5.64 -14.48
N GLY A 23 5.86 -5.93 -14.45
CA GLY A 23 6.51 -6.70 -15.50
C GLY A 23 5.93 -8.11 -15.67
N ARG A 24 5.37 -8.67 -14.60
CA ARG A 24 4.68 -9.98 -14.65
C ARG A 24 3.35 -9.89 -15.41
N ALA A 25 2.60 -8.81 -15.25
CA ALA A 25 1.41 -8.54 -16.06
C ALA A 25 1.75 -8.44 -17.55
N ILE A 26 2.78 -7.66 -17.88
CA ILE A 26 3.27 -7.53 -19.26
C ILE A 26 3.67 -8.90 -19.85
N SER A 27 4.36 -9.72 -19.06
CA SER A 27 4.76 -11.07 -19.48
C SER A 27 3.58 -12.00 -19.70
N ALA A 28 2.54 -11.89 -18.86
CA ALA A 28 1.31 -12.69 -18.99
C ALA A 28 0.47 -12.26 -20.20
N TRP A 29 0.44 -10.97 -20.55
CA TRP A 29 -0.30 -10.44 -21.70
C TRP A 29 0.43 -10.57 -23.05
N ALA A 30 1.77 -10.69 -23.03
CA ALA A 30 2.57 -10.75 -24.27
C ALA A 30 2.11 -11.80 -25.29
N PRO A 31 1.65 -13.02 -24.91
CA PRO A 31 1.15 -14.01 -25.86
C PRO A 31 -0.12 -13.61 -26.61
N TYR A 32 -0.87 -12.65 -26.07
CA TYR A 32 -2.16 -12.18 -26.61
C TYR A 32 -2.05 -10.85 -27.33
N SER A 33 -0.89 -10.19 -27.32
CA SER A 33 -0.71 -8.87 -27.93
C SER A 33 -0.06 -8.95 -29.30
N SER A 34 -0.49 -8.06 -30.21
CA SER A 34 0.23 -7.82 -31.45
C SER A 34 1.48 -6.95 -31.28
N LEU A 35 1.65 -6.33 -30.10
CA LEU A 35 2.81 -5.51 -29.75
C LEU A 35 3.96 -6.39 -29.23
N SER A 36 5.18 -5.95 -29.48
CA SER A 36 6.35 -6.53 -28.78
C SER A 36 6.31 -6.25 -27.28
N SER A 37 7.02 -7.05 -26.47
CA SER A 37 7.10 -6.82 -25.01
C SER A 37 7.64 -5.43 -24.65
N ALA A 38 8.49 -4.84 -25.48
CA ALA A 38 9.00 -3.48 -25.27
C ALA A 38 7.92 -2.42 -25.51
N GLU A 39 7.11 -2.59 -26.57
CA GLU A 39 5.98 -1.72 -26.88
C GLU A 39 4.88 -1.85 -25.83
N LEU A 40 4.57 -3.08 -25.38
CA LEU A 40 3.62 -3.32 -24.27
C LEU A 40 4.01 -2.54 -23.02
N ARG A 41 5.29 -2.62 -22.60
CA ARG A 41 5.79 -1.87 -21.43
C ARG A 41 5.64 -0.37 -21.61
N LYS A 42 5.84 0.14 -22.81
CA LYS A 42 5.71 1.57 -23.12
C LYS A 42 4.25 2.01 -23.17
N SER A 43 3.34 1.15 -23.65
CA SER A 43 1.93 1.42 -23.80
C SER A 43 1.14 1.28 -22.50
N PHE A 44 1.60 0.44 -21.57
CA PHE A 44 1.00 0.35 -20.25
C PHE A 44 1.42 1.55 -19.40
N THR A 45 0.47 2.40 -19.04
CA THR A 45 0.67 3.61 -18.26
C THR A 45 -0.40 3.74 -17.18
N TYR A 46 -0.09 4.47 -16.11
CA TYR A 46 -1.06 4.86 -15.08
C TYR A 46 -1.89 6.05 -15.57
N ASP A 47 -2.69 5.79 -16.60
CA ASP A 47 -3.50 6.80 -17.28
C ASP A 47 -4.78 7.16 -16.51
N PHE A 48 -5.61 8.02 -17.12
CA PHE A 48 -6.87 8.46 -16.50
C PHE A 48 -7.84 7.31 -16.24
N GLN A 49 -7.89 6.27 -17.09
CA GLN A 49 -8.76 5.10 -16.86
C GLN A 49 -8.25 4.23 -15.72
N TYR A 50 -6.91 4.09 -15.59
CA TYR A 50 -6.28 3.45 -14.45
C TYR A 50 -6.69 4.15 -13.13
N GLU A 51 -6.60 5.49 -13.10
CA GLU A 51 -6.99 6.26 -11.93
C GLU A 51 -8.48 6.15 -11.59
N ARG A 52 -9.37 6.15 -12.61
CA ARG A 52 -10.81 5.92 -12.43
C ARG A 52 -11.08 4.55 -11.83
N HIS A 53 -10.37 3.52 -12.32
CA HIS A 53 -10.50 2.16 -11.80
C HIS A 53 -10.04 2.06 -10.34
N GLU A 54 -8.95 2.74 -9.97
CA GLU A 54 -8.51 2.83 -8.59
C GLU A 54 -9.44 3.65 -7.67
N ARG A 55 -10.25 4.56 -8.22
CA ARG A 55 -11.30 5.25 -7.46
C ARG A 55 -12.63 4.49 -7.42
N GLY A 56 -12.73 3.32 -8.08
CA GLY A 56 -13.99 2.58 -8.20
C GLY A 56 -15.05 3.31 -9.04
N GLU A 57 -14.65 4.23 -9.91
CA GLU A 57 -15.52 4.97 -10.82
C GLU A 57 -15.91 4.15 -12.06
N ILE A 58 -15.14 3.12 -12.36
CA ILE A 58 -15.38 2.16 -13.44
C ILE A 58 -15.18 0.74 -12.95
N GLU A 59 -15.97 -0.17 -13.49
CA GLU A 59 -15.88 -1.60 -13.19
C GLU A 59 -14.68 -2.26 -13.90
N ALA A 60 -14.27 -3.42 -13.37
CA ALA A 60 -13.15 -4.18 -13.93
C ALA A 60 -13.32 -4.48 -15.43
N ALA A 61 -14.54 -4.83 -15.89
CA ALA A 61 -14.82 -5.11 -17.28
C ALA A 61 -14.53 -3.89 -18.19
N GLU A 62 -14.98 -2.69 -17.80
CA GLU A 62 -14.69 -1.45 -18.55
C GLU A 62 -13.18 -1.17 -18.61
N TYR A 63 -12.48 -1.39 -17.51
CA TYR A 63 -11.03 -1.22 -17.47
C TYR A 63 -10.30 -2.27 -18.32
N PHE A 64 -10.75 -3.52 -18.34
CA PHE A 64 -10.17 -4.59 -19.15
C PHE A 64 -10.40 -4.34 -20.66
N ASP A 65 -11.55 -3.81 -21.05
CA ASP A 65 -11.79 -3.35 -22.44
C ASP A 65 -10.82 -2.24 -22.84
N HIS A 66 -10.54 -1.30 -21.93
CA HIS A 66 -9.55 -0.25 -22.13
C HIS A 66 -8.14 -0.84 -22.29
N LEU A 67 -7.73 -1.77 -21.43
CA LEU A 67 -6.44 -2.48 -21.53
C LEU A 67 -6.33 -3.25 -22.85
N ALA A 68 -7.38 -4.01 -23.24
CA ALA A 68 -7.40 -4.76 -24.49
C ALA A 68 -7.13 -3.86 -25.69
N LYS A 69 -7.80 -2.72 -25.74
CA LYS A 69 -7.63 -1.73 -26.82
C LYS A 69 -6.25 -1.08 -26.79
N THR A 70 -5.81 -0.60 -25.64
CA THR A 70 -4.55 0.15 -25.49
C THR A 70 -3.32 -0.74 -25.75
N LEU A 71 -3.39 -1.99 -25.30
CA LEU A 71 -2.30 -2.96 -25.39
C LEU A 71 -2.47 -3.93 -26.58
N GLN A 72 -3.50 -3.70 -27.43
CA GLN A 72 -3.81 -4.53 -28.60
C GLN A 72 -3.87 -6.01 -28.26
N LEU A 73 -4.63 -6.36 -27.21
CA LEU A 73 -4.78 -7.74 -26.73
C LEU A 73 -5.95 -8.42 -27.44
N ASP A 74 -5.69 -9.56 -28.06
CA ASP A 74 -6.71 -10.53 -28.47
C ASP A 74 -6.86 -11.57 -27.33
N ALA A 75 -7.56 -11.16 -26.27
CA ALA A 75 -7.69 -11.91 -25.04
C ALA A 75 -9.07 -11.76 -24.41
N THR A 76 -9.54 -12.79 -23.72
CA THR A 76 -10.75 -12.71 -22.89
C THR A 76 -10.49 -11.88 -21.62
N HIS A 77 -11.55 -11.36 -21.00
CA HIS A 77 -11.43 -10.67 -19.71
C HIS A 77 -10.75 -11.54 -18.65
N GLU A 78 -10.99 -12.85 -18.61
CA GLU A 78 -10.34 -13.79 -17.69
C GLU A 78 -8.81 -13.83 -17.92
N GLN A 79 -8.35 -13.82 -19.16
CA GLN A 79 -6.92 -13.79 -19.49
C GLN A 79 -6.29 -12.45 -19.14
N ILE A 80 -7.03 -11.34 -19.32
CA ILE A 80 -6.57 -10.01 -18.92
C ILE A 80 -6.48 -9.92 -17.39
N GLU A 81 -7.50 -10.39 -16.67
CA GLU A 81 -7.54 -10.46 -15.20
C GLU A 81 -6.41 -11.31 -14.63
N HIS A 82 -6.13 -12.46 -15.27
CA HIS A 82 -5.00 -13.31 -14.89
C HIS A 82 -3.68 -12.53 -14.91
N GLY A 83 -3.42 -11.79 -15.99
CA GLY A 83 -2.25 -10.91 -16.08
C GLY A 83 -2.30 -9.77 -15.06
N TRP A 84 -3.48 -9.13 -14.92
CA TRP A 84 -3.70 -8.03 -13.98
C TRP A 84 -3.35 -8.41 -12.54
N THR A 85 -3.76 -9.61 -12.11
CA THR A 85 -3.50 -10.11 -10.76
C THR A 85 -2.14 -10.80 -10.59
N ALA A 86 -1.41 -11.06 -11.68
CA ALA A 86 -0.08 -11.68 -11.62
C ALA A 86 1.00 -10.77 -11.01
N ILE A 87 0.73 -9.49 -10.81
CA ILE A 87 1.68 -8.50 -10.29
C ILE A 87 2.16 -8.80 -8.86
N PHE A 88 1.41 -9.57 -8.09
CA PHE A 88 1.73 -9.87 -6.70
C PHE A 88 2.87 -10.90 -6.60
N VAL A 89 4.04 -10.46 -6.12
CA VAL A 89 5.25 -11.28 -6.01
C VAL A 89 5.28 -12.03 -4.69
N GLY A 90 5.05 -11.32 -3.57
CA GLY A 90 5.13 -11.90 -2.26
C GLY A 90 4.91 -10.91 -1.12
N GLU A 91 4.90 -11.43 0.09
CA GLU A 91 4.80 -10.64 1.30
C GLU A 91 6.17 -10.09 1.74
N ILE A 92 6.24 -8.81 2.09
CA ILE A 92 7.40 -8.21 2.75
C ILE A 92 7.30 -8.49 4.26
N ARG A 93 7.65 -9.72 4.62
CA ARG A 93 7.45 -10.26 5.97
C ARG A 93 8.09 -9.40 7.08
N GLN A 94 9.25 -8.80 6.81
CA GLN A 94 9.94 -7.97 7.81
C GLN A 94 9.07 -6.79 8.23
N THR A 95 8.43 -6.10 7.28
CA THR A 95 7.51 -4.99 7.59
C THR A 95 6.27 -5.49 8.31
N ARG A 96 5.66 -6.62 7.88
CA ARG A 96 4.48 -7.18 8.55
C ARG A 96 4.75 -7.46 10.02
N VAL A 97 5.87 -8.11 10.36
CA VAL A 97 6.26 -8.39 11.76
C VAL A 97 6.39 -7.11 12.58
N LEU A 98 6.90 -6.03 11.97
CA LEU A 98 6.99 -4.73 12.64
C LEU A 98 5.59 -4.14 12.92
N VAL A 99 4.66 -4.25 11.97
CA VAL A 99 3.26 -3.80 12.16
C VAL A 99 2.59 -4.62 13.27
N GLU A 100 2.72 -5.95 13.24
CA GLU A 100 2.17 -6.84 14.28
C GLU A 100 2.72 -6.51 15.68
N ALA A 101 4.01 -6.16 15.76
CA ALA A 101 4.62 -5.76 17.03
C ALA A 101 4.09 -4.42 17.57
N MET A 102 3.48 -3.59 16.73
CA MET A 102 2.83 -2.33 17.12
C MET A 102 1.40 -2.52 17.59
N ARG A 103 0.75 -3.66 17.27
CA ARG A 103 -0.62 -3.94 17.73
C ARG A 103 -0.70 -3.93 19.24
N GLY A 104 -1.74 -3.31 19.77
CA GLY A 104 -1.92 -3.12 21.21
C GLY A 104 -1.08 -1.96 21.81
N ILE A 105 -0.20 -1.34 20.99
CA ILE A 105 0.51 -0.12 21.36
C ILE A 105 -0.15 1.10 20.72
N LEU A 106 -0.39 1.03 19.40
CA LEU A 106 -1.11 2.03 18.62
C LEU A 106 -2.02 1.33 17.58
N PRO A 107 -3.13 1.95 17.20
CA PRO A 107 -3.90 1.52 16.04
C PRO A 107 -3.02 1.51 14.78
N CYS A 108 -3.07 0.39 14.04
CA CYS A 108 -2.35 0.19 12.79
C CYS A 108 -3.34 0.08 11.65
N TYR A 109 -3.28 1.01 10.71
CA TYR A 109 -4.13 1.08 9.55
C TYR A 109 -3.34 0.89 8.27
N ALA A 110 -3.98 0.37 7.22
CA ALA A 110 -3.44 0.44 5.87
C ALA A 110 -4.27 1.40 5.00
N PHE A 111 -3.63 2.08 4.05
CA PHE A 111 -4.28 2.84 2.99
C PHE A 111 -3.57 2.58 1.67
N THR A 112 -4.24 1.87 0.77
CA THR A 112 -3.68 1.44 -0.51
C THR A 112 -4.49 1.93 -1.69
N ASN A 113 -3.78 2.39 -2.75
CA ASN A 113 -4.37 2.58 -4.05
C ASN A 113 -4.56 1.20 -4.69
N THR A 114 -5.78 0.83 -4.97
CA THR A 114 -6.14 -0.51 -5.44
C THR A 114 -7.53 -0.51 -6.08
N ASN A 115 -7.94 -1.64 -6.61
CA ASN A 115 -9.27 -1.89 -7.17
C ASN A 115 -9.83 -3.20 -6.61
N ALA A 116 -11.11 -3.48 -6.87
CA ALA A 116 -11.80 -4.64 -6.33
C ALA A 116 -11.14 -5.98 -6.74
N THR A 117 -10.67 -6.09 -7.99
CA THR A 117 -9.98 -7.30 -8.49
C THR A 117 -8.67 -7.54 -7.76
N HIS A 118 -7.84 -6.51 -7.63
CA HIS A 118 -6.59 -6.59 -6.87
C HIS A 118 -6.84 -6.89 -5.40
N MET A 119 -7.85 -6.23 -4.78
CA MET A 119 -8.21 -6.47 -3.39
C MET A 119 -8.59 -7.93 -3.15
N ALA A 120 -9.42 -8.52 -4.02
CA ALA A 120 -9.78 -9.93 -3.93
C ALA A 120 -8.56 -10.85 -4.06
N ALA A 121 -7.61 -10.53 -4.96
CA ALA A 121 -6.41 -11.31 -5.18
C ALA A 121 -5.45 -11.25 -3.98
N TRP A 122 -5.01 -10.05 -3.56
CA TRP A 122 -4.02 -9.94 -2.48
C TRP A 122 -4.57 -10.33 -1.11
N SER A 123 -5.88 -10.14 -0.84
CA SER A 123 -6.50 -10.59 0.41
C SER A 123 -6.44 -12.10 0.56
N ARG A 124 -6.62 -12.85 -0.53
CA ARG A 124 -6.51 -14.30 -0.57
C ARG A 124 -5.06 -14.78 -0.50
N LEU A 125 -4.15 -14.10 -1.21
CA LEU A 125 -2.74 -14.49 -1.28
C LEU A 125 -1.98 -14.20 0.02
N PHE A 126 -2.33 -13.10 0.71
CA PHE A 126 -1.60 -12.60 1.87
C PHE A 126 -2.50 -12.38 3.10
N PRO A 127 -3.16 -13.43 3.61
CA PRO A 127 -4.07 -13.29 4.78
C PRO A 127 -3.33 -12.77 6.03
N GLY A 128 -2.02 -13.02 6.15
CA GLY A 128 -1.20 -12.46 7.21
C GLY A 128 -1.06 -10.94 7.15
N VAL A 129 -0.99 -10.36 5.94
CA VAL A 129 -0.99 -8.90 5.75
C VAL A 129 -2.35 -8.32 6.14
N VAL A 130 -3.44 -8.95 5.69
CA VAL A 130 -4.80 -8.53 6.06
C VAL A 130 -4.99 -8.53 7.58
N GLY A 131 -4.55 -9.60 8.25
CA GLY A 131 -4.67 -9.76 9.69
C GLY A 131 -3.74 -8.85 10.53
N ALA A 132 -2.77 -8.17 9.92
CA ALA A 132 -1.84 -7.30 10.63
C ALA A 132 -2.45 -5.93 11.01
N PHE A 133 -3.55 -5.52 10.39
CA PHE A 133 -4.16 -4.20 10.55
C PHE A 133 -5.47 -4.24 11.32
N ASP A 134 -5.76 -3.16 12.03
CA ASP A 134 -7.07 -2.93 12.66
C ASP A 134 -8.13 -2.57 11.59
N LYS A 135 -7.70 -1.87 10.53
CA LYS A 135 -8.52 -1.56 9.37
C LYS A 135 -7.66 -1.30 8.14
N ILE A 136 -8.14 -1.73 6.98
CA ILE A 136 -7.56 -1.43 5.67
C ILE A 136 -8.53 -0.52 4.93
N PHE A 137 -8.03 0.59 4.42
CA PHE A 137 -8.74 1.53 3.56
C PHE A 137 -8.26 1.33 2.13
N THR A 138 -9.19 1.16 1.22
CA THR A 138 -8.92 0.96 -0.20
C THR A 138 -9.44 2.13 -1.01
N SER A 139 -8.69 2.58 -2.01
CA SER A 139 -9.03 3.75 -2.80
C SER A 139 -10.37 3.60 -3.52
N HIS A 140 -10.66 2.41 -4.06
CA HIS A 140 -11.90 2.16 -4.81
C HIS A 140 -13.15 2.17 -3.92
N GLU A 141 -13.06 1.80 -2.63
CA GLU A 141 -14.18 1.92 -1.69
C GLU A 141 -14.35 3.35 -1.16
N LEU A 142 -13.23 4.11 -1.07
CA LEU A 142 -13.26 5.50 -0.62
C LEU A 142 -13.67 6.48 -1.73
N GLY A 143 -13.57 6.12 -3.00
CA GLY A 143 -13.68 7.03 -4.14
C GLY A 143 -12.54 8.05 -4.22
N LEU A 144 -11.44 7.84 -3.51
CA LEU A 144 -10.31 8.76 -3.37
C LEU A 144 -9.01 7.98 -3.34
N ARG A 145 -7.95 8.50 -3.99
CA ARG A 145 -6.64 7.85 -4.07
C ARG A 145 -5.50 8.78 -3.63
N LYS A 146 -4.40 8.21 -3.23
CA LYS A 146 -3.14 8.95 -3.08
C LYS A 146 -2.63 9.38 -4.47
N PRO A 147 -2.03 10.54 -4.64
CA PRO A 147 -1.64 11.53 -3.61
C PRO A 147 -2.69 12.63 -3.35
N GLU A 148 -3.97 12.42 -3.62
CA GLU A 148 -5.01 13.41 -3.42
C GLU A 148 -5.11 13.83 -1.95
N ARG A 149 -5.11 15.15 -1.68
CA ARG A 149 -5.24 15.66 -0.32
C ARG A 149 -6.51 15.17 0.37
N ALA A 150 -7.63 15.16 -0.38
CA ALA A 150 -8.93 14.71 0.12
C ALA A 150 -8.89 13.27 0.68
N ALA A 151 -8.04 12.40 0.10
CA ALA A 151 -7.87 11.04 0.58
C ALA A 151 -7.27 11.01 2.01
N PHE A 152 -6.22 11.79 2.27
CA PHE A 152 -5.62 11.88 3.61
C PHE A 152 -6.57 12.53 4.62
N ASP A 153 -7.28 13.61 4.22
CA ASP A 153 -8.28 14.26 5.07
C ASP A 153 -9.41 13.26 5.43
N ARG A 154 -9.82 12.41 4.47
CA ARG A 154 -10.82 11.35 4.70
C ARG A 154 -10.33 10.28 5.68
N ILE A 155 -9.07 9.83 5.56
CA ILE A 155 -8.47 8.89 6.51
C ILE A 155 -8.43 9.47 7.92
N CYS A 156 -8.00 10.73 8.08
CA CYS A 156 -7.99 11.41 9.37
C CYS A 156 -9.39 11.44 10.01
N HIS A 157 -10.42 11.73 9.20
CA HIS A 157 -11.81 11.72 9.65
C HIS A 157 -12.27 10.32 10.07
N LEU A 158 -12.03 9.29 9.24
CA LEU A 158 -12.47 7.91 9.49
C LEU A 158 -11.77 7.25 10.68
N THR A 159 -10.55 7.68 11.00
CA THR A 159 -9.77 7.19 12.14
C THR A 159 -9.93 8.08 13.38
N GLU A 160 -10.67 9.17 13.26
CA GLU A 160 -10.85 10.17 14.33
C GLU A 160 -9.49 10.65 14.89
N THR A 161 -8.45 10.64 14.03
CA THR A 161 -7.08 10.95 14.45
C THR A 161 -6.61 12.23 13.76
N PRO A 162 -6.12 13.24 14.51
CA PRO A 162 -5.56 14.44 13.91
C PRO A 162 -4.38 14.11 12.99
N ALA A 163 -4.30 14.73 11.82
CA ALA A 163 -3.26 14.49 10.82
C ALA A 163 -1.83 14.50 11.43
N SER A 164 -1.54 15.47 12.31
CA SER A 164 -0.24 15.61 12.95
C SER A 164 0.10 14.47 13.95
N SER A 165 -0.87 13.60 14.27
CA SER A 165 -0.72 12.45 15.15
C SER A 165 -0.73 11.10 14.40
N ILE A 166 -0.75 11.13 13.05
CA ILE A 166 -0.61 9.95 12.20
C ILE A 166 0.81 9.89 11.64
N VAL A 167 1.47 8.74 11.70
CA VAL A 167 2.70 8.47 10.96
C VAL A 167 2.36 7.59 9.77
N PHE A 168 2.60 8.11 8.57
CA PHE A 168 2.32 7.44 7.30
C PHE A 168 3.61 6.89 6.69
N PHE A 169 3.57 5.66 6.21
CA PHE A 169 4.66 4.93 5.57
C PHE A 169 4.28 4.57 4.13
N ASP A 170 5.06 5.02 3.15
CA ASP A 170 4.76 4.80 1.73
C ASP A 170 6.08 4.81 0.94
N ASP A 171 6.17 4.02 -0.13
CA ASP A 171 7.35 3.89 -0.97
C ASP A 171 7.43 4.95 -2.08
N LEU A 172 6.32 5.65 -2.36
CA LEU A 172 6.27 6.68 -3.40
C LEU A 172 6.52 8.09 -2.84
N PRO A 173 7.55 8.82 -3.32
CA PRO A 173 7.86 10.16 -2.84
C PRO A 173 6.71 11.17 -2.96
N GLU A 174 5.89 11.07 -4.01
CA GLU A 174 4.72 11.93 -4.22
C GLU A 174 3.65 11.74 -3.14
N ASN A 175 3.38 10.50 -2.73
CA ASN A 175 2.43 10.19 -1.65
C ASN A 175 2.94 10.73 -0.32
N VAL A 176 4.23 10.53 -0.02
CA VAL A 176 4.89 11.05 1.19
C VAL A 176 4.83 12.58 1.24
N GLN A 177 5.08 13.26 0.11
CA GLN A 177 4.99 14.71 0.05
C GLN A 177 3.56 15.23 0.23
N ALA A 178 2.58 14.56 -0.39
CA ALA A 178 1.17 14.91 -0.25
C ALA A 178 0.68 14.71 1.18
N ALA A 179 1.04 13.61 1.82
CA ALA A 179 0.73 13.34 3.23
C ALA A 179 1.31 14.44 4.15
N LYS A 180 2.57 14.84 3.95
CA LYS A 180 3.19 15.96 4.69
C LYS A 180 2.45 17.27 4.48
N LYS A 181 2.03 17.57 3.24
CA LYS A 181 1.22 18.77 2.94
C LYS A 181 -0.18 18.71 3.58
N ALA A 182 -0.73 17.52 3.77
CA ALA A 182 -1.97 17.29 4.50
C ALA A 182 -1.79 17.36 6.03
N GLY A 183 -0.54 17.45 6.52
CA GLY A 183 -0.21 17.62 7.93
C GLY A 183 0.17 16.33 8.65
N LEU A 184 0.26 15.20 7.95
CA LEU A 184 0.73 13.94 8.53
C LEU A 184 2.26 13.97 8.74
N GLN A 185 2.72 13.18 9.70
CA GLN A 185 4.11 12.75 9.72
C GLN A 185 4.26 11.64 8.67
N ALA A 186 5.24 11.74 7.76
CA ALA A 186 5.35 10.74 6.69
C ALA A 186 6.80 10.33 6.45
N VAL A 187 7.00 9.05 6.23
CA VAL A 187 8.26 8.33 6.05
C VAL A 187 8.29 7.71 4.66
N LEU A 188 9.36 8.00 3.91
CA LEU A 188 9.61 7.30 2.64
C LEU A 188 10.25 5.95 2.95
N VAL A 189 9.58 4.88 2.54
CA VAL A 189 10.03 3.50 2.74
C VAL A 189 10.77 3.03 1.49
N ARG A 190 12.05 2.76 1.60
CA ARG A 190 12.88 2.14 0.56
C ARG A 190 13.21 0.69 0.91
N SER A 191 13.08 0.37 2.19
CA SER A 191 13.31 -0.95 2.74
C SER A 191 12.59 -1.11 4.10
N PRO A 192 12.42 -2.33 4.60
CA PRO A 192 11.89 -2.58 5.95
C PRO A 192 12.66 -1.87 7.08
N ASP A 193 13.95 -1.56 6.86
CA ASP A 193 14.79 -0.87 7.84
C ASP A 193 14.35 0.58 8.07
N ASP A 194 13.76 1.25 7.07
CA ASP A 194 13.22 2.60 7.23
C ASP A 194 12.03 2.58 8.20
N VAL A 195 11.17 1.57 8.08
CA VAL A 195 10.05 1.33 9.02
C VAL A 195 10.58 1.04 10.42
N ALA A 196 11.51 0.09 10.55
CA ALA A 196 12.10 -0.29 11.83
C ALA A 196 12.77 0.91 12.55
N THR A 197 13.51 1.71 11.79
CA THR A 197 14.20 2.91 12.31
C THR A 197 13.21 3.95 12.82
N SER A 198 12.10 4.15 12.12
CA SER A 198 11.06 5.09 12.50
C SER A 198 10.25 4.61 13.72
N LEU A 199 10.00 3.31 13.86
CA LEU A 199 9.22 2.76 14.95
C LEU A 199 9.99 2.61 16.26
N ARG A 200 11.32 2.38 16.23
CA ARG A 200 12.16 2.20 17.43
C ARG A 200 12.05 3.34 18.47
N PRO A 201 12.19 4.62 18.09
CA PRO A 201 12.03 5.72 19.04
C PRO A 201 10.63 5.79 19.61
N LEU A 202 9.63 5.53 18.78
CA LEU A 202 8.21 5.56 19.12
C LEU A 202 7.88 4.52 20.21
N VAL A 203 8.31 3.26 20.01
CA VAL A 203 8.15 2.20 21.03
C VAL A 203 8.79 2.59 22.35
N ARG A 204 9.99 3.16 22.31
CA ARG A 204 10.69 3.62 23.55
C ARG A 204 9.93 4.74 24.26
N GLN A 205 9.41 5.70 23.49
CA GLN A 205 8.68 6.85 24.02
C GLN A 205 7.36 6.42 24.67
N LEU A 206 6.60 5.57 23.98
CA LEU A 206 5.31 5.08 24.46
C LEU A 206 5.45 4.19 25.70
N ARG A 207 6.44 3.28 25.74
CA ARG A 207 6.73 2.47 26.94
C ARG A 207 7.15 3.30 28.15
N LYS A 208 7.89 4.39 27.95
CA LYS A 208 8.21 5.33 29.05
C LYS A 208 6.96 6.04 29.57
N ALA A 209 6.04 6.40 28.70
CA ALA A 209 4.79 7.07 29.07
C ALA A 209 3.81 6.13 29.80
N SER A 210 3.80 4.82 29.49
CA SER A 210 2.99 3.80 30.18
C SER A 210 3.57 3.29 31.50
N GLY A 211 4.76 3.75 31.91
CA GLY A 211 5.40 3.31 33.14
C GLY A 211 5.95 1.87 33.14
N GLU A 212 5.98 1.21 32.00
CA GLU A 212 6.58 -0.12 31.83
C GLU A 212 8.11 -0.03 31.84
N THR A 213 8.71 -0.34 32.97
CA THR A 213 10.17 -0.47 33.12
C THR A 213 10.67 -1.63 32.24
N THR A 214 11.63 -1.33 31.43
CA THR A 214 12.30 -2.13 30.39
C THR A 214 12.57 -3.58 30.81
N ARG A 215 11.75 -4.54 30.44
CA ARG A 215 12.24 -5.90 30.17
C ARG A 215 12.84 -5.89 28.77
N ARG A 216 14.14 -6.16 28.68
CA ARG A 216 14.88 -6.29 27.41
C ARG A 216 14.15 -7.30 26.51
N ALA A 217 13.44 -6.83 25.49
CA ALA A 217 13.06 -7.66 24.38
C ALA A 217 14.31 -7.80 23.49
N HIS A 218 14.86 -9.02 23.42
CA HIS A 218 15.93 -9.37 22.49
C HIS A 218 15.44 -9.18 21.05
N TRP A 219 15.81 -8.05 20.45
CA TRP A 219 15.75 -7.75 19.03
C TRP A 219 17.10 -8.07 18.36
N GLU A 220 17.84 -9.04 18.91
CA GLU A 220 19.05 -9.51 18.25
C GLU A 220 18.64 -10.52 17.20
N GLY A 221 18.81 -10.10 15.94
CA GLY A 221 18.62 -10.94 14.77
C GLY A 221 19.44 -12.21 14.88
N ARG A 222 18.79 -13.34 14.78
CA ARG A 222 19.49 -14.56 14.40
C ARG A 222 19.76 -14.48 12.91
N SER A 223 21.01 -14.08 12.61
CA SER A 223 21.63 -14.41 11.33
C SER A 223 21.77 -15.94 11.27
N GLY A 224 21.20 -16.55 10.23
CA GLY A 224 21.27 -17.94 9.92
C GLY A 224 20.54 -18.18 8.60
#